data_674201572eeeaf953b7c6a17ef38b31b
#
_entry.id   674201572eeeaf953b7c6a17ef38b31b
#
_cell.length_a   1.000
_cell.length_b   1.000
_cell.length_c   1.000
_cell.angle_alpha   90.00
_cell.angle_beta   90.00
_cell.angle_gamma   90.00
#
_symmetry.space_group_name_H-M   'P 1'
#
loop_
_entity.id
_entity.type
_entity.pdbx_description
1 polymer ?
#
loop_
_entity_poly.entity_id
_entity_poly.type
_entity_poly.pdbx_seq_one_letter_code
_entity_poly.pdbx_strand_id
1 'polypeptide(L)'
;TSGKSPEQIDAAIRQLVSSAITTEGEVIDVFTAAGLSKPDISILSDHFLSEVRGLKHKNVAAELLEKLLKDELKVRSKRNLVQAQVFSEKLKKTLNGYHNRAISTMQVIEELIKLAKELDAATKAGQEMGLTEDEKAFYDALAANESALMAMGDDKLKVIAAELITQVRKSVTIDWTLRESARARIKVMVKRILNKYGYPPDLQEEAVKTVLAQAQLLCADWTAAAFTRGLA
;
A
#
# COMPACT_ATOMS: atom_id res chain seq x y z
N THR A 1 -46.00 -13.10 3.78
CA THR A 1 -44.54 -12.94 3.65
C THR A 1 -44.25 -11.48 3.40
N SER A 2 -44.04 -10.73 4.50
CA SER A 2 -43.69 -9.32 4.45
C SER A 2 -42.21 -9.19 4.04
N GLY A 3 -41.94 -8.94 2.78
CA GLY A 3 -40.63 -8.61 2.29
C GLY A 3 -40.25 -7.21 2.75
N LYS A 4 -39.06 -7.06 3.36
CA LYS A 4 -38.51 -5.75 3.70
C LYS A 4 -38.31 -4.89 2.43
N SER A 5 -38.60 -3.59 2.51
CA SER A 5 -38.41 -2.70 1.37
C SER A 5 -36.95 -2.57 1.05
N PRO A 6 -36.55 -2.22 -0.21
CA PRO A 6 -35.18 -2.00 -0.60
C PRO A 6 -34.45 -1.00 0.31
N GLU A 7 -35.14 0.03 0.79
CA GLU A 7 -34.60 1.04 1.71
C GLU A 7 -34.34 0.49 3.11
N GLN A 8 -35.18 -0.42 3.59
CA GLN A 8 -34.97 -1.10 4.87
C GLN A 8 -33.81 -2.09 4.81
N ILE A 9 -33.58 -2.70 3.66
CA ILE A 9 -32.42 -3.58 3.43
C ILE A 9 -31.14 -2.73 3.38
N ASP A 10 -31.16 -1.60 2.68
CA ASP A 10 -30.01 -0.67 2.61
C ASP A 10 -29.65 -0.09 4.00
N ALA A 11 -30.65 0.30 4.78
CA ALA A 11 -30.46 0.77 6.15
C ALA A 11 -29.89 -0.32 7.07
N ALA A 12 -30.37 -1.56 6.95
CA ALA A 12 -29.88 -2.69 7.73
C ALA A 12 -28.44 -3.06 7.36
N ILE A 13 -28.06 -2.99 6.07
CA ILE A 13 -26.70 -3.23 5.60
C ILE A 13 -25.77 -2.13 6.11
N ARG A 14 -26.17 -0.85 6.05
CA ARG A 14 -25.40 0.26 6.62
C ARG A 14 -25.19 0.10 8.12
N GLN A 15 -26.20 -0.34 8.85
CA GLN A 15 -26.12 -0.57 10.28
C GLN A 15 -25.21 -1.75 10.61
N LEU A 16 -25.25 -2.84 9.82
CA LEU A 16 -24.35 -3.99 9.93
C LEU A 16 -22.89 -3.61 9.62
N VAL A 17 -22.66 -2.84 8.58
CA VAL A 17 -21.33 -2.34 8.23
C VAL A 17 -20.81 -1.39 9.32
N SER A 18 -21.64 -0.49 9.84
CA SER A 18 -21.28 0.43 10.91
C SER A 18 -21.01 -0.31 12.23
N SER A 19 -21.79 -1.32 12.59
CA SER A 19 -21.56 -2.12 13.80
C SER A 19 -20.34 -3.04 13.70
N ALA A 20 -20.00 -3.53 12.51
CA ALA A 20 -18.76 -4.29 12.27
C ALA A 20 -17.50 -3.43 12.47
N ILE A 21 -17.61 -2.10 12.38
CA ILE A 21 -16.50 -1.15 12.60
C ILE A 21 -16.30 -0.85 14.10
N THR A 22 -17.32 -1.06 14.95
CA THR A 22 -17.31 -0.60 16.35
C THR A 22 -17.12 -1.73 17.38
N THR A 23 -17.06 -3.00 17.01
CA THR A 23 -16.98 -4.11 17.97
C THR A 23 -15.63 -4.82 17.89
N GLU A 24 -14.78 -4.59 18.86
CA GLU A 24 -13.71 -5.54 19.22
C GLU A 24 -14.39 -6.82 19.71
N GLY A 25 -14.43 -7.89 18.90
CA GLY A 25 -14.83 -9.19 19.42
C GLY A 25 -15.50 -10.18 18.47
N GLU A 26 -16.25 -9.77 17.49
CA GLU A 26 -16.77 -10.68 16.46
C GLU A 26 -16.60 -10.06 15.08
N VAL A 27 -15.73 -10.68 14.28
CA VAL A 27 -15.61 -10.35 12.85
C VAL A 27 -16.88 -10.83 12.17
N ILE A 28 -17.89 -9.98 12.10
CA ILE A 28 -19.03 -10.23 11.20
C ILE A 28 -18.44 -10.19 9.80
N ASP A 29 -18.47 -11.33 9.14
CA ASP A 29 -17.96 -11.48 7.77
C ASP A 29 -18.80 -10.59 6.84
N VAL A 30 -18.25 -9.42 6.54
CA VAL A 30 -18.85 -8.41 5.66
C VAL A 30 -19.18 -9.01 4.29
N PHE A 31 -18.45 -10.04 3.86
CA PHE A 31 -18.68 -10.74 2.61
C PHE A 31 -19.96 -11.58 2.67
N THR A 32 -20.14 -12.32 3.75
CA THR A 32 -21.39 -13.09 3.96
C THR A 32 -22.61 -12.16 4.09
N ALA A 33 -22.44 -11.01 4.77
CA ALA A 33 -23.52 -10.02 4.87
C ALA A 33 -23.85 -9.35 3.52
N ALA A 34 -22.88 -9.22 2.63
CA ALA A 34 -23.05 -8.72 1.26
C ALA A 34 -23.51 -9.82 0.28
N GLY A 35 -23.63 -11.09 0.73
CA GLY A 35 -23.95 -12.24 -0.11
C GLY A 35 -22.80 -12.66 -1.02
N LEU A 36 -21.56 -12.30 -0.66
CA LEU A 36 -20.34 -12.65 -1.40
C LEU A 36 -19.62 -13.82 -0.74
N SER A 37 -19.03 -14.70 -1.52
CA SER A 37 -18.14 -15.72 -1.00
C SER A 37 -16.86 -15.07 -0.47
N LYS A 38 -16.39 -15.51 0.70
CA LYS A 38 -15.13 -15.04 1.27
C LYS A 38 -13.99 -15.38 0.30
N PRO A 39 -13.24 -14.41 -0.21
CA PRO A 39 -12.18 -14.70 -1.15
C PRO A 39 -11.05 -15.47 -0.44
N ASP A 40 -10.75 -16.66 -0.94
CA ASP A 40 -9.62 -17.48 -0.48
C ASP A 40 -8.27 -16.92 -0.97
N ILE A 41 -8.32 -16.01 -1.92
CA ILE A 41 -7.14 -15.46 -2.59
C ILE A 41 -7.37 -13.95 -2.76
N SER A 42 -6.37 -13.15 -2.39
CA SER A 42 -6.27 -11.71 -2.60
C SER A 42 -7.62 -11.00 -2.87
N ILE A 43 -8.05 -10.18 -1.94
CA ILE A 43 -9.26 -9.31 -2.01
C ILE A 43 -9.39 -8.56 -3.36
N LEU A 44 -8.31 -8.50 -4.13
CA LEU A 44 -8.20 -7.80 -5.40
C LEU A 44 -8.29 -8.73 -6.62
N SER A 45 -8.74 -9.98 -6.47
CA SER A 45 -8.89 -10.89 -7.60
C SER A 45 -9.94 -10.39 -8.60
N ASP A 46 -9.71 -10.66 -9.89
CA ASP A 46 -10.65 -10.28 -10.96
C ASP A 46 -12.05 -10.85 -10.75
N HIS A 47 -12.14 -12.07 -10.22
CA HIS A 47 -13.41 -12.73 -9.89
C HIS A 47 -14.17 -11.92 -8.83
N PHE A 48 -13.53 -11.59 -7.71
CA PHE A 48 -14.13 -10.81 -6.64
C PHE A 48 -14.57 -9.41 -7.11
N LEU A 49 -13.71 -8.72 -7.87
CA LEU A 49 -14.05 -7.40 -8.41
C LEU A 49 -15.25 -7.46 -9.37
N SER A 50 -15.40 -8.55 -10.12
CA SER A 50 -16.56 -8.80 -10.99
C SER A 50 -17.84 -9.02 -10.17
N GLU A 51 -17.75 -9.77 -9.07
CA GLU A 51 -18.90 -10.00 -8.16
C GLU A 51 -19.37 -8.68 -7.52
N VAL A 52 -18.42 -7.87 -7.00
CA VAL A 52 -18.74 -6.55 -6.42
C VAL A 52 -19.36 -5.61 -7.46
N ARG A 53 -18.85 -5.63 -8.70
CA ARG A 53 -19.45 -4.88 -9.82
C ARG A 53 -20.89 -5.32 -10.10
N GLY A 54 -21.20 -6.60 -9.94
CA GLY A 54 -22.51 -7.22 -10.17
C GLY A 54 -23.53 -6.93 -9.07
N LEU A 55 -23.13 -6.42 -7.89
CA LEU A 55 -24.04 -6.15 -6.78
C LEU A 55 -25.21 -5.23 -7.21
N LYS A 56 -26.43 -5.58 -6.77
CA LYS A 56 -27.64 -4.80 -7.05
C LYS A 56 -27.57 -3.40 -6.43
N HIS A 57 -27.05 -3.29 -5.22
CA HIS A 57 -26.92 -2.05 -4.47
C HIS A 57 -25.59 -1.38 -4.74
N LYS A 58 -25.53 -0.49 -5.73
CA LYS A 58 -24.28 0.15 -6.20
C LYS A 58 -23.57 0.98 -5.13
N ASN A 59 -24.34 1.64 -4.24
CA ASN A 59 -23.72 2.39 -3.13
C ASN A 59 -22.96 1.47 -2.17
N VAL A 60 -23.51 0.27 -1.87
CA VAL A 60 -22.83 -0.74 -1.05
C VAL A 60 -21.57 -1.25 -1.73
N ALA A 61 -21.63 -1.46 -3.06
CA ALA A 61 -20.45 -1.87 -3.83
C ALA A 61 -19.34 -0.81 -3.75
N ALA A 62 -19.67 0.47 -3.87
CA ALA A 62 -18.70 1.57 -3.76
C ALA A 62 -18.09 1.63 -2.35
N GLU A 63 -18.89 1.58 -1.30
CA GLU A 63 -18.43 1.60 0.09
C GLU A 63 -17.57 0.37 0.43
N LEU A 64 -17.92 -0.81 -0.09
CA LEU A 64 -17.13 -2.04 0.09
C LEU A 64 -15.75 -1.91 -0.57
N LEU A 65 -15.70 -1.46 -1.83
CA LEU A 65 -14.43 -1.25 -2.54
C LEU A 65 -13.56 -0.18 -1.86
N GLU A 66 -14.18 0.93 -1.41
CA GLU A 66 -13.49 1.98 -0.66
C GLU A 66 -12.83 1.40 0.60
N LYS A 67 -13.59 0.64 1.40
CA LYS A 67 -13.07 0.02 2.62
C LYS A 67 -11.93 -0.94 2.33
N LEU A 68 -12.12 -1.84 1.37
CA LEU A 68 -11.11 -2.84 1.01
C LEU A 68 -9.81 -2.19 0.52
N LEU A 69 -9.91 -1.17 -0.32
CA LEU A 69 -8.74 -0.44 -0.78
C LEU A 69 -8.04 0.32 0.36
N LYS A 70 -8.79 0.93 1.27
CA LYS A 70 -8.20 1.58 2.46
C LYS A 70 -7.47 0.58 3.35
N ASP A 71 -8.06 -0.58 3.60
CA ASP A 71 -7.47 -1.63 4.43
C ASP A 71 -6.20 -2.20 3.78
N GLU A 72 -6.24 -2.47 2.47
CA GLU A 72 -5.07 -2.92 1.71
C GLU A 72 -3.95 -1.87 1.71
N LEU A 73 -4.26 -0.60 1.48
CA LEU A 73 -3.28 0.47 1.54
C LEU A 73 -2.69 0.66 2.93
N LYS A 74 -3.47 0.44 3.99
CA LYS A 74 -2.97 0.46 5.37
C LYS A 74 -1.96 -0.66 5.63
N VAL A 75 -2.17 -1.85 5.10
CA VAL A 75 -1.20 -2.96 5.18
C VAL A 75 0.05 -2.60 4.40
N ARG A 76 -0.09 -2.14 3.16
CA ARG A 76 1.05 -1.76 2.29
C ARG A 76 1.86 -0.59 2.82
N SER A 77 1.20 0.37 3.47
CA SER A 77 1.90 1.53 4.05
C SER A 77 2.93 1.15 5.12
N LYS A 78 2.82 -0.05 5.69
CA LYS A 78 3.81 -0.60 6.62
C LYS A 78 5.05 -1.17 5.94
N ARG A 79 5.01 -1.40 4.62
CA ARG A 79 6.10 -2.02 3.87
C ARG A 79 6.67 -1.13 2.77
N ASN A 80 5.81 -0.44 2.02
CA ASN A 80 6.21 0.41 0.90
C ASN A 80 5.52 1.78 0.99
N LEU A 81 6.23 2.76 1.52
CA LEU A 81 5.71 4.10 1.78
C LEU A 81 5.31 4.82 0.49
N VAL A 82 6.17 4.77 -0.53
CA VAL A 82 5.96 5.50 -1.80
C VAL A 82 4.76 4.94 -2.54
N GLN A 83 4.69 3.63 -2.69
CA GLN A 83 3.57 2.98 -3.35
C GLN A 83 2.25 3.28 -2.62
N ALA A 84 2.24 3.14 -1.28
CA ALA A 84 1.06 3.42 -0.48
C ALA A 84 0.63 4.89 -0.60
N GLN A 85 1.55 5.85 -0.65
CA GLN A 85 1.25 7.26 -0.82
C GLN A 85 0.60 7.54 -2.18
N VAL A 86 1.21 7.07 -3.28
CA VAL A 86 0.68 7.25 -4.64
C VAL A 86 -0.75 6.71 -4.77
N PHE A 87 -0.98 5.48 -4.29
CA PHE A 87 -2.31 4.89 -4.36
C PHE A 87 -3.32 5.53 -3.40
N SER A 88 -2.89 6.00 -2.23
CA SER A 88 -3.75 6.75 -1.30
C SER A 88 -4.20 8.09 -1.89
N GLU A 89 -3.32 8.78 -2.59
CA GLU A 89 -3.66 10.03 -3.28
C GLU A 89 -4.65 9.78 -4.43
N LYS A 90 -4.43 8.74 -5.24
CA LYS A 90 -5.38 8.32 -6.29
C LYS A 90 -6.75 7.98 -5.71
N LEU A 91 -6.80 7.17 -4.65
CA LEU A 91 -8.03 6.79 -3.95
C LEU A 91 -8.76 8.04 -3.43
N LYS A 92 -8.05 8.92 -2.75
CA LYS A 92 -8.60 10.18 -2.22
C LYS A 92 -9.17 11.06 -3.32
N LYS A 93 -8.49 11.18 -4.45
CA LYS A 93 -8.96 11.95 -5.62
C LYS A 93 -10.27 11.38 -6.17
N THR A 94 -10.34 10.07 -6.37
CA THR A 94 -11.55 9.38 -6.85
C THR A 94 -12.72 9.57 -5.88
N LEU A 95 -12.51 9.36 -4.58
CA LEU A 95 -13.55 9.54 -3.57
C LEU A 95 -14.03 10.98 -3.44
N ASN A 96 -13.12 11.94 -3.52
CA ASN A 96 -13.51 13.37 -3.53
C ASN A 96 -14.40 13.70 -4.74
N GLY A 97 -14.10 13.17 -5.92
CA GLY A 97 -14.94 13.29 -7.12
C GLY A 97 -16.35 12.74 -6.88
N TYR A 98 -16.46 11.61 -6.22
CA TYR A 98 -17.74 10.98 -5.89
C TYR A 98 -18.52 11.77 -4.84
N HIS A 99 -17.89 12.14 -3.71
CA HIS A 99 -18.55 12.90 -2.64
C HIS A 99 -19.01 14.29 -3.10
N ASN A 100 -18.27 14.90 -4.01
CA ASN A 100 -18.64 16.18 -4.62
C ASN A 100 -19.64 16.05 -5.79
N ARG A 101 -20.15 14.83 -6.02
CA ARG A 101 -21.10 14.53 -7.12
C ARG A 101 -20.56 14.85 -8.53
N ALA A 102 -19.24 14.93 -8.69
CA ALA A 102 -18.59 15.12 -10.00
C ALA A 102 -18.58 13.84 -10.85
N ILE A 103 -18.66 12.67 -10.20
CA ILE A 103 -18.78 11.37 -10.84
C ILE A 103 -19.96 10.58 -10.24
N SER A 104 -20.58 9.73 -11.05
CA SER A 104 -21.70 8.89 -10.65
C SER A 104 -21.23 7.68 -9.83
N THR A 105 -22.16 6.99 -9.14
CA THR A 105 -21.86 5.76 -8.40
C THR A 105 -21.28 4.66 -9.29
N MET A 106 -21.73 4.54 -10.54
CA MET A 106 -21.13 3.59 -11.47
C MET A 106 -19.70 3.96 -11.84
N GLN A 107 -19.44 5.23 -12.09
CA GLN A 107 -18.09 5.71 -12.41
C GLN A 107 -17.12 5.49 -11.26
N VAL A 108 -17.52 5.78 -10.02
CA VAL A 108 -16.62 5.55 -8.87
C VAL A 108 -16.32 4.07 -8.71
N ILE A 109 -17.30 3.15 -8.92
CA ILE A 109 -17.05 1.71 -8.86
C ILE A 109 -16.01 1.30 -9.91
N GLU A 110 -16.13 1.75 -11.16
CA GLU A 110 -15.16 1.43 -12.22
C GLU A 110 -13.77 1.99 -11.90
N GLU A 111 -13.68 3.22 -11.39
CA GLU A 111 -12.41 3.83 -10.98
C GLU A 111 -11.77 3.08 -9.81
N LEU A 112 -12.55 2.64 -8.82
CA LEU A 112 -12.05 1.85 -7.68
C LEU A 112 -11.60 0.45 -8.13
N ILE A 113 -12.32 -0.20 -9.04
CA ILE A 113 -11.91 -1.48 -9.64
C ILE A 113 -10.60 -1.31 -10.42
N LYS A 114 -10.48 -0.24 -11.21
CA LYS A 114 -9.26 0.07 -11.94
C LYS A 114 -8.08 0.27 -10.98
N LEU A 115 -8.30 1.03 -9.90
CA LEU A 115 -7.28 1.27 -8.88
C LEU A 115 -6.84 -0.03 -8.19
N ALA A 116 -7.78 -0.94 -7.90
CA ALA A 116 -7.49 -2.26 -7.35
C ALA A 116 -6.59 -3.09 -8.28
N LYS A 117 -6.89 -3.10 -9.58
CA LYS A 117 -6.10 -3.79 -10.59
C LYS A 117 -4.70 -3.19 -10.76
N GLU A 118 -4.59 -1.86 -10.77
CA GLU A 118 -3.29 -1.17 -10.79
C GLU A 118 -2.45 -1.54 -9.56
N LEU A 119 -3.07 -1.64 -8.40
CA LEU A 119 -2.41 -1.99 -7.15
C LEU A 119 -1.91 -3.45 -7.16
N ASP A 120 -2.68 -4.38 -7.69
CA ASP A 120 -2.29 -5.78 -7.87
C ASP A 120 -1.15 -5.90 -8.90
N ALA A 121 -1.28 -5.22 -10.04
CA ALA A 121 -0.23 -5.18 -11.07
C ALA A 121 1.10 -4.61 -10.53
N ALA A 122 1.06 -3.57 -9.70
CA ALA A 122 2.26 -3.00 -9.07
C ALA A 122 2.96 -4.01 -8.14
N THR A 123 2.21 -4.91 -7.50
CA THR A 123 2.77 -6.00 -6.68
C THR A 123 3.45 -7.05 -7.55
N LYS A 124 2.77 -7.49 -8.61
CA LYS A 124 3.29 -8.49 -9.54
C LYS A 124 4.54 -7.99 -10.26
N ALA A 125 4.55 -6.71 -10.66
CA ALA A 125 5.73 -6.10 -11.30
C ALA A 125 7.01 -6.21 -10.44
N GLY A 126 6.90 -6.10 -9.11
CA GLY A 126 8.05 -6.33 -8.22
C GLY A 126 8.60 -7.75 -8.32
N GLN A 127 7.73 -8.74 -8.35
CA GLN A 127 8.10 -10.16 -8.52
C GLN A 127 8.69 -10.43 -9.90
N GLU A 128 8.13 -9.87 -10.97
CA GLU A 128 8.63 -9.97 -12.34
C GLU A 128 10.01 -9.33 -12.49
N MET A 129 10.29 -8.25 -11.73
CA MET A 129 11.60 -7.62 -11.69
C MET A 129 12.64 -8.45 -10.91
N GLY A 130 12.24 -9.56 -10.28
CA GLY A 130 13.10 -10.39 -9.44
C GLY A 130 13.50 -9.74 -8.10
N LEU A 131 12.75 -8.73 -7.66
CA LEU A 131 12.99 -8.02 -6.41
C LEU A 131 12.18 -8.62 -5.26
N THR A 132 12.77 -8.72 -4.09
CA THR A 132 12.04 -8.95 -2.85
C THR A 132 11.14 -7.74 -2.53
N GLU A 133 10.15 -7.90 -1.66
CA GLU A 133 9.26 -6.78 -1.25
C GLU A 133 10.05 -5.59 -0.69
N ASP A 134 11.07 -5.87 0.12
CA ASP A 134 11.92 -4.84 0.70
C ASP A 134 12.78 -4.13 -0.37
N GLU A 135 13.34 -4.88 -1.34
CA GLU A 135 14.09 -4.31 -2.47
C GLU A 135 13.20 -3.45 -3.35
N LYS A 136 11.96 -3.91 -3.60
CA LYS A 136 10.99 -3.13 -4.35
C LYS A 136 10.63 -1.83 -3.64
N ALA A 137 10.51 -1.84 -2.32
CA ALA A 137 10.24 -0.62 -1.57
C ALA A 137 11.37 0.42 -1.65
N PHE A 138 12.62 -0.03 -1.61
CA PHE A 138 13.78 0.86 -1.82
C PHE A 138 13.91 1.30 -3.28
N TYR A 139 13.64 0.40 -4.24
CA TYR A 139 13.57 0.75 -5.65
C TYR A 139 12.50 1.84 -5.89
N ASP A 140 11.30 1.70 -5.34
CA ASP A 140 10.24 2.70 -5.47
C ASP A 140 10.63 4.05 -4.83
N ALA A 141 11.35 4.01 -3.72
CA ALA A 141 11.88 5.22 -3.09
C ALA A 141 12.91 5.95 -3.96
N LEU A 142 13.71 5.21 -4.74
CA LEU A 142 14.69 5.78 -5.69
C LEU A 142 14.04 6.24 -6.99
N ALA A 143 13.03 5.50 -7.46
CA ALA A 143 12.30 5.75 -8.69
C ALA A 143 11.15 6.75 -8.52
N ALA A 144 10.91 7.24 -7.30
CA ALA A 144 9.83 8.20 -7.02
C ALA A 144 9.94 9.48 -7.85
N ASN A 145 11.15 9.84 -8.24
CA ASN A 145 11.41 10.92 -9.19
C ASN A 145 11.61 10.35 -10.60
N GLU A 146 10.70 10.70 -11.50
CA GLU A 146 10.68 10.21 -12.89
C GLU A 146 11.97 10.59 -13.67
N SER A 147 12.54 11.76 -13.36
CA SER A 147 13.82 12.19 -13.96
C SER A 147 14.97 11.30 -13.54
N ALA A 148 14.98 10.81 -12.29
CA ALA A 148 15.99 9.87 -11.82
C ALA A 148 15.84 8.50 -12.52
N LEU A 149 14.62 8.03 -12.69
CA LEU A 149 14.33 6.80 -13.43
C LEU A 149 14.83 6.89 -14.87
N MET A 150 14.53 8.01 -15.56
CA MET A 150 15.01 8.24 -16.92
C MET A 150 16.54 8.32 -17.01
N ALA A 151 17.20 8.96 -16.06
CA ALA A 151 18.66 9.14 -16.06
C ALA A 151 19.43 7.86 -15.72
N MET A 152 18.90 7.06 -14.80
CA MET A 152 19.58 5.88 -14.26
C MET A 152 19.19 4.58 -14.95
N GLY A 153 17.93 4.45 -15.35
CA GLY A 153 17.33 3.21 -15.85
C GLY A 153 17.05 2.19 -14.73
N ASP A 154 16.15 1.26 -15.01
CA ASP A 154 15.67 0.26 -14.05
C ASP A 154 16.79 -0.59 -13.45
N ASP A 155 17.69 -1.09 -14.25
CA ASP A 155 18.72 -2.06 -13.80
C ASP A 155 19.68 -1.43 -12.78
N LYS A 156 20.08 -0.18 -12.99
CA LYS A 156 20.92 0.52 -12.02
C LYS A 156 20.19 0.79 -10.72
N LEU A 157 18.91 1.19 -10.80
CA LEU A 157 18.11 1.44 -9.60
C LEU A 157 17.88 0.15 -8.80
N LYS A 158 17.70 -1.00 -9.45
CA LYS A 158 17.63 -2.32 -8.78
C LYS A 158 18.91 -2.64 -8.02
N VAL A 159 20.07 -2.44 -8.64
CA VAL A 159 21.37 -2.67 -7.99
C VAL A 159 21.56 -1.76 -6.79
N ILE A 160 21.21 -0.48 -6.91
CA ILE A 160 21.27 0.48 -5.80
C ILE A 160 20.33 0.05 -4.67
N ALA A 161 19.10 -0.35 -4.97
CA ALA A 161 18.13 -0.81 -3.98
C ALA A 161 18.64 -2.02 -3.19
N ALA A 162 19.19 -3.02 -3.87
CA ALA A 162 19.77 -4.22 -3.25
C ALA A 162 20.98 -3.88 -2.35
N GLU A 163 21.87 -2.98 -2.79
CA GLU A 163 22.99 -2.54 -1.96
C GLU A 163 22.50 -1.74 -0.74
N LEU A 164 21.55 -0.83 -0.93
CA LEU A 164 20.95 -0.06 0.15
C LEU A 164 20.37 -0.95 1.25
N ILE A 165 19.56 -1.94 0.90
CA ILE A 165 18.99 -2.89 1.86
C ILE A 165 20.10 -3.60 2.64
N THR A 166 21.09 -4.12 1.92
CA THR A 166 22.18 -4.87 2.54
C THR A 166 22.93 -4.01 3.56
N GLN A 167 23.22 -2.76 3.22
CA GLN A 167 23.95 -1.85 4.09
C GLN A 167 23.09 -1.30 5.22
N VAL A 168 21.84 -0.97 4.96
CA VAL A 168 20.89 -0.52 5.99
C VAL A 168 20.70 -1.63 7.04
N ARG A 169 20.42 -2.86 6.63
CA ARG A 169 20.26 -4.00 7.55
C ARG A 169 21.48 -4.22 8.45
N LYS A 170 22.68 -4.06 7.91
CA LYS A 170 23.93 -4.17 8.70
C LYS A 170 24.14 -3.00 9.67
N SER A 171 23.61 -1.83 9.34
CA SER A 171 23.87 -0.58 10.08
C SER A 171 22.78 -0.27 11.11
N VAL A 172 21.64 -0.94 11.03
CA VAL A 172 20.49 -0.71 11.90
C VAL A 172 20.68 -1.41 13.23
N THR A 173 20.62 -0.62 14.32
CA THR A 173 20.52 -1.08 15.71
C THR A 173 19.10 -0.79 16.20
N ILE A 174 18.67 -1.46 17.28
CA ILE A 174 17.32 -1.31 17.86
C ILE A 174 16.93 0.16 18.09
N ASP A 175 17.89 1.00 18.48
CA ASP A 175 17.67 2.40 18.82
C ASP A 175 18.05 3.40 17.72
N TRP A 176 18.29 2.95 16.48
CA TRP A 176 18.81 3.85 15.44
C TRP A 176 17.85 5.01 15.10
N THR A 177 16.54 4.78 15.20
CA THR A 177 15.52 5.80 14.94
C THR A 177 15.51 6.90 16.01
N LEU A 178 15.91 6.57 17.23
CA LEU A 178 15.96 7.47 18.38
C LEU A 178 17.29 8.22 18.50
N ARG A 179 18.37 7.63 17.95
CA ARG A 179 19.73 8.23 18.04
C ARG A 179 20.06 9.05 16.79
N GLU A 180 20.16 10.33 16.97
CA GLU A 180 20.49 11.28 15.89
C GLU A 180 21.81 10.93 15.18
N SER A 181 22.83 10.50 15.94
CA SER A 181 24.11 10.05 15.40
C SER A 181 24.00 8.80 14.51
N ALA A 182 23.08 7.88 14.82
CA ALA A 182 22.85 6.69 14.00
C ALA A 182 22.11 7.05 12.70
N ARG A 183 21.12 7.92 12.79
CA ARG A 183 20.42 8.47 11.61
C ARG A 183 21.38 9.21 10.69
N ALA A 184 22.28 10.03 11.25
CA ALA A 184 23.29 10.75 10.48
C ALA A 184 24.25 9.79 9.75
N ARG A 185 24.70 8.71 10.40
CA ARG A 185 25.53 7.67 9.76
C ARG A 185 24.83 7.00 8.59
N ILE A 186 23.58 6.61 8.75
CA ILE A 186 22.79 6.00 7.66
C ILE A 186 22.59 7.00 6.53
N LYS A 187 22.30 8.27 6.83
CA LYS A 187 22.19 9.33 5.82
C LYS A 187 23.49 9.48 4.99
N VAL A 188 24.63 9.48 5.65
CA VAL A 188 25.95 9.55 4.98
C VAL A 188 26.20 8.31 4.13
N MET A 189 25.86 7.13 4.63
CA MET A 189 25.98 5.87 3.91
C MET A 189 25.10 5.87 2.65
N VAL A 190 23.82 6.26 2.76
CA VAL A 190 22.91 6.36 1.61
C VAL A 190 23.48 7.33 0.56
N LYS A 191 23.89 8.53 0.97
CA LYS A 191 24.54 9.50 0.05
C LYS A 191 25.75 8.91 -0.65
N ARG A 192 26.61 8.18 0.06
CA ARG A 192 27.80 7.52 -0.52
C ARG A 192 27.43 6.49 -1.58
N ILE A 193 26.40 5.67 -1.32
CA ILE A 193 25.92 4.68 -2.29
C ILE A 193 25.35 5.37 -3.53
N LEU A 194 24.51 6.38 -3.36
CA LEU A 194 23.95 7.14 -4.49
C LEU A 194 25.05 7.77 -5.35
N ASN A 195 26.05 8.38 -4.72
CA ASN A 195 27.21 8.96 -5.42
C ASN A 195 28.04 7.88 -6.16
N LYS A 196 28.27 6.73 -5.54
CA LYS A 196 29.02 5.59 -6.13
C LYS A 196 28.43 5.15 -7.46
N TYR A 197 27.12 5.16 -7.57
CA TYR A 197 26.38 4.75 -8.77
C TYR A 197 26.03 5.90 -9.72
N GLY A 198 26.42 7.13 -9.40
CA GLY A 198 26.18 8.31 -10.23
C GLY A 198 24.72 8.75 -10.25
N TYR A 199 23.99 8.57 -9.13
CA TYR A 199 22.64 9.10 -9.01
C TYR A 199 22.66 10.63 -9.13
N PRO A 200 21.71 11.27 -9.87
CA PRO A 200 21.74 12.70 -10.14
C PRO A 200 21.86 13.55 -8.87
N PRO A 201 22.87 14.45 -8.78
CA PRO A 201 23.17 15.20 -7.55
C PRO A 201 22.02 16.10 -7.08
N ASP A 202 21.30 16.70 -8.01
CA ASP A 202 20.15 17.57 -7.79
C ASP A 202 18.94 16.83 -7.18
N LEU A 203 18.82 15.52 -7.43
CA LEU A 203 17.74 14.67 -6.93
C LEU A 203 18.12 13.89 -5.66
N GLN A 204 19.40 13.89 -5.28
CA GLN A 204 19.90 13.08 -4.16
C GLN A 204 19.28 13.45 -2.81
N GLU A 205 19.01 14.72 -2.53
CA GLU A 205 18.49 15.12 -1.23
C GLU A 205 17.10 14.56 -0.98
N GLU A 206 16.25 14.58 -2.01
CA GLU A 206 14.89 14.04 -1.95
C GLU A 206 14.93 12.52 -1.86
N ALA A 207 15.72 11.86 -2.70
CA ALA A 207 15.92 10.43 -2.67
C ALA A 207 16.43 9.95 -1.29
N VAL A 208 17.39 10.65 -0.69
CA VAL A 208 17.90 10.33 0.65
C VAL A 208 16.81 10.45 1.70
N LYS A 209 15.95 11.47 1.65
CA LYS A 209 14.83 11.63 2.58
C LYS A 209 13.85 10.45 2.46
N THR A 210 13.47 10.11 1.23
CA THR A 210 12.52 9.03 0.95
C THR A 210 13.09 7.67 1.34
N VAL A 211 14.35 7.39 1.00
CA VAL A 211 15.07 6.16 1.38
C VAL A 211 15.19 6.03 2.91
N LEU A 212 15.47 7.13 3.62
CA LEU A 212 15.53 7.10 5.09
C LEU A 212 14.16 6.85 5.73
N ALA A 213 13.09 7.46 5.20
CA ALA A 213 11.75 7.21 5.66
C ALA A 213 11.33 5.75 5.42
N GLN A 214 11.66 5.20 4.24
CA GLN A 214 11.43 3.80 3.92
C GLN A 214 12.25 2.86 4.82
N ALA A 215 13.52 3.16 5.07
CA ALA A 215 14.36 2.41 6.00
C ALA A 215 13.79 2.41 7.42
N GLN A 216 13.29 3.54 7.89
CA GLN A 216 12.68 3.66 9.22
C GLN A 216 11.46 2.76 9.36
N LEU A 217 10.67 2.64 8.31
CA LEU A 217 9.49 1.79 8.27
C LEU A 217 9.86 0.30 8.38
N LEU A 218 10.76 -0.16 7.52
CA LEU A 218 11.17 -1.58 7.47
C LEU A 218 11.96 -2.03 8.70
N CYS A 219 12.70 -1.13 9.33
CA CYS A 219 13.48 -1.47 10.53
C CYS A 219 12.59 -1.84 11.71
N ALA A 220 11.39 -1.29 11.82
CA ALA A 220 10.43 -1.68 12.84
C ALA A 220 10.06 -3.17 12.71
N ASP A 221 9.84 -3.65 11.48
CA ASP A 221 9.52 -5.04 11.21
C ASP A 221 10.73 -5.97 11.37
N TRP A 222 11.93 -5.53 10.94
CA TRP A 222 13.16 -6.34 11.09
C TRP A 222 13.55 -6.53 12.56
N THR A 223 13.38 -5.52 13.42
CA THR A 223 13.65 -5.63 14.85
C THR A 223 12.63 -6.54 15.54
N ALA A 224 11.36 -6.47 15.19
CA ALA A 224 10.32 -7.36 15.69
C ALA A 224 10.60 -8.83 15.31
N ALA A 225 10.98 -9.08 14.05
CA ALA A 225 11.32 -10.41 13.55
C ALA A 225 12.60 -10.99 14.18
N ALA A 226 13.58 -10.15 14.53
CA ALA A 226 14.81 -10.58 15.23
C ALA A 226 14.51 -10.99 16.67
N PHE A 227 13.61 -10.28 17.34
CA PHE A 227 13.19 -10.61 18.71
C PHE A 227 12.47 -11.97 18.78
N THR A 228 11.62 -12.26 17.80
CA THR A 228 10.88 -13.54 17.74
C THR A 228 11.79 -14.74 17.45
N ARG A 229 12.90 -14.55 16.73
CA ARG A 229 13.89 -15.61 16.44
C ARG A 229 14.92 -15.81 17.55
N GLY A 230 15.12 -14.83 18.41
CA GLY A 230 16.04 -14.90 19.55
C GLY A 230 15.43 -15.49 20.81
N LEU A 231 14.12 -15.80 20.79
CA LEU A 231 13.38 -16.45 21.88
C LEU A 231 13.09 -17.93 21.60
N ALA A 232 13.61 -18.49 20.53
CA ALA A 232 13.63 -19.90 20.19
C ALA A 232 15.07 -20.43 20.22
#